data_9935da60e0d9fe6a5b4622da9514ba69
#
_entry.id   9935da60e0d9fe6a5b4622da9514ba69
#
_cell.length_a   1.000
_cell.length_b   1.000
_cell.length_c   1.000
_cell.angle_alpha   90.00
_cell.angle_beta   90.00
_cell.angle_gamma   90.00
#
_symmetry.space_group_name_H-M   'P 1'
#
loop_
_entity.id
_entity.type
_entity.pdbx_description
1 polymer ?
#
loop_
_entity_poly.entity_id
_entity_poly.type
_entity_poly.pdbx_seq_one_letter_code
_entity_poly.pdbx_strand_id
1 'polypeptide(L)'
;MTITRFISDWSAITERLADPADRVVAVAPLMERLLPEAPSFITAAHRRPDPMHYARHRLHVASDGSLSLFAIVWQPGQWTPVHDHGSWGVVGVVEGVLEERNYMASDGEIRSDSGIRLKRGGTILLGVGSVTSFVPNPDHIHMTGVPETRKPVLSLHLYGRNMNSFHVYDVAHGTRKLVQLPQES
;
A
#
# COMPACT_ATOMS: atom_id res chain seq x y z
N MET A 1 -9.10 6.58 -18.11
CA MET A 1 -9.95 5.45 -17.61
C MET A 1 -10.72 5.92 -16.41
N THR A 2 -12.05 5.71 -16.32
CA THR A 2 -12.80 6.11 -15.12
C THR A 2 -12.50 5.19 -13.93
N ILE A 3 -12.66 5.69 -12.69
CA ILE A 3 -12.48 4.86 -11.48
C ILE A 3 -13.47 3.68 -11.45
N THR A 4 -14.70 3.88 -11.89
CA THR A 4 -15.70 2.80 -11.98
C THR A 4 -15.26 1.68 -12.93
N ARG A 5 -14.72 2.04 -14.10
CA ARG A 5 -14.19 1.07 -15.06
C ARG A 5 -12.97 0.35 -14.49
N PHE A 6 -12.08 1.06 -13.81
CA PHE A 6 -10.93 0.48 -13.12
C PHE A 6 -11.34 -0.59 -12.11
N ILE A 7 -12.32 -0.26 -11.22
CA ILE A 7 -12.81 -1.20 -10.21
C ILE A 7 -13.42 -2.44 -10.87
N SER A 8 -14.21 -2.28 -11.92
CA SER A 8 -14.81 -3.39 -12.66
C SER A 8 -13.75 -4.29 -13.31
N ASP A 9 -12.76 -3.71 -13.99
CA ASP A 9 -11.70 -4.47 -14.65
C ASP A 9 -10.81 -5.19 -13.63
N TRP A 10 -10.49 -4.54 -12.51
CA TRP A 10 -9.75 -5.12 -11.40
C TRP A 10 -10.50 -6.31 -10.78
N SER A 11 -11.79 -6.17 -10.46
CA SER A 11 -12.61 -7.28 -9.93
C SER A 11 -12.60 -8.48 -10.88
N ALA A 12 -12.84 -8.26 -12.17
CA ALA A 12 -12.83 -9.32 -13.17
C ALA A 12 -11.46 -10.03 -13.29
N ILE A 13 -10.35 -9.30 -13.11
CA ILE A 13 -9.01 -9.90 -13.07
C ILE A 13 -8.88 -10.81 -11.86
N THR A 14 -9.30 -10.35 -10.67
CA THR A 14 -9.15 -11.12 -9.43
C THR A 14 -10.04 -12.37 -9.38
N GLU A 15 -11.20 -12.34 -10.02
CA GLU A 15 -12.05 -13.52 -10.19
C GLU A 15 -11.42 -14.58 -11.10
N ARG A 16 -10.70 -14.13 -12.13
CA ARG A 16 -10.12 -15.01 -13.16
C ARG A 16 -8.75 -15.57 -12.78
N LEU A 17 -7.91 -14.77 -12.10
CA LEU A 17 -6.54 -15.14 -11.78
C LEU A 17 -6.44 -15.53 -10.29
N ALA A 18 -5.94 -16.73 -10.01
CA ALA A 18 -5.77 -17.21 -8.64
C ALA A 18 -4.43 -16.77 -8.02
N ASP A 19 -3.36 -16.77 -8.82
CA ASP A 19 -2.01 -16.42 -8.35
C ASP A 19 -1.88 -14.90 -8.10
N PRO A 20 -1.46 -14.48 -6.89
CA PRO A 20 -1.17 -13.08 -6.59
C PRO A 20 -0.15 -12.43 -7.53
N ALA A 21 0.86 -13.15 -7.99
CA ALA A 21 1.86 -12.62 -8.93
C ALA A 21 1.23 -12.28 -10.29
N ASP A 22 0.38 -13.16 -10.82
CA ASP A 22 -0.36 -12.89 -12.05
C ASP A 22 -1.33 -11.70 -11.89
N ARG A 23 -1.97 -11.60 -10.70
CA ARG A 23 -2.86 -10.47 -10.38
C ARG A 23 -2.14 -9.13 -10.44
N VAL A 24 -0.99 -9.00 -9.78
CA VAL A 24 -0.27 -7.72 -9.76
C VAL A 24 0.25 -7.35 -11.14
N VAL A 25 0.72 -8.32 -11.93
CA VAL A 25 1.15 -8.09 -13.33
C VAL A 25 0.00 -7.59 -14.20
N ALA A 26 -1.21 -8.12 -14.00
CA ALA A 26 -2.38 -7.71 -14.78
C ALA A 26 -2.98 -6.37 -14.30
N VAL A 27 -2.89 -6.05 -12.99
CA VAL A 27 -3.51 -4.85 -12.39
C VAL A 27 -2.59 -3.64 -12.45
N ALA A 28 -1.27 -3.78 -12.37
CA ALA A 28 -0.34 -2.65 -12.39
C ALA A 28 -0.53 -1.74 -13.64
N PRO A 29 -0.69 -2.25 -14.87
CA PRO A 29 -0.97 -1.41 -16.04
C PRO A 29 -2.34 -0.69 -15.98
N LEU A 30 -3.31 -1.23 -15.22
CA LEU A 30 -4.57 -0.52 -14.98
C LEU A 30 -4.34 0.68 -14.06
N MET A 31 -3.53 0.52 -13.01
CA MET A 31 -3.15 1.61 -12.12
C MET A 31 -2.41 2.71 -12.87
N GLU A 32 -1.45 2.37 -13.73
CA GLU A 32 -0.75 3.36 -14.59
C GLU A 32 -1.72 4.20 -15.42
N ARG A 33 -2.79 3.58 -15.98
CA ARG A 33 -3.82 4.28 -16.73
C ARG A 33 -4.81 5.06 -15.86
N LEU A 34 -4.94 4.70 -14.58
CA LEU A 34 -5.82 5.40 -13.65
C LEU A 34 -5.17 6.69 -13.10
N LEU A 35 -3.87 6.67 -12.83
CA LEU A 35 -3.16 7.78 -12.18
C LEU A 35 -3.38 9.15 -12.85
N PRO A 36 -3.30 9.31 -14.19
CA PRO A 36 -3.55 10.59 -14.85
C PRO A 36 -4.99 11.10 -14.66
N GLU A 37 -5.92 10.20 -14.39
CA GLU A 37 -7.34 10.53 -14.21
C GLU A 37 -7.69 10.88 -12.75
N ALA A 38 -6.73 10.82 -11.83
CA ALA A 38 -6.95 11.12 -10.41
C ALA A 38 -7.69 12.45 -10.17
N PRO A 39 -7.44 13.54 -10.91
CA PRO A 39 -8.19 14.80 -10.74
C PRO A 39 -9.70 14.66 -10.95
N SER A 40 -10.17 13.65 -11.68
CA SER A 40 -11.59 13.45 -11.96
C SER A 40 -12.37 12.78 -10.83
N PHE A 41 -11.69 12.08 -9.89
CA PHE A 41 -12.34 11.35 -8.80
C PHE A 41 -11.75 11.66 -7.40
N ILE A 42 -10.56 12.23 -7.32
CA ILE A 42 -9.96 12.69 -6.06
C ILE A 42 -10.53 14.08 -5.72
N THR A 43 -11.40 14.12 -4.73
CA THR A 43 -12.03 15.34 -4.24
C THR A 43 -11.16 16.06 -3.20
N ALA A 44 -11.55 17.28 -2.80
CA ALA A 44 -10.91 17.98 -1.69
C ALA A 44 -10.95 17.20 -0.36
N ALA A 45 -12.00 16.39 -0.15
CA ALA A 45 -12.09 15.53 1.03
C ALA A 45 -10.98 14.46 1.05
N HIS A 46 -10.68 13.86 -0.11
CA HIS A 46 -9.64 12.84 -0.26
C HIS A 46 -8.20 13.44 -0.20
N ARG A 47 -8.06 14.76 -0.10
CA ARG A 47 -6.79 15.48 0.00
C ARG A 47 -6.52 16.04 1.38
N ARG A 48 -7.45 15.85 2.33
CA ARG A 48 -7.27 16.35 3.69
C ARG A 48 -6.14 15.60 4.38
N PRO A 49 -5.09 16.30 4.85
CA PRO A 49 -4.05 15.67 5.64
C PRO A 49 -4.52 15.44 7.08
N ASP A 50 -3.84 14.52 7.76
CA ASP A 50 -3.87 14.43 9.22
C ASP A 50 -2.56 15.03 9.75
N PRO A 51 -2.58 15.87 10.80
CA PRO A 51 -1.38 16.49 11.32
C PRO A 51 -0.46 15.53 12.09
N MET A 52 -0.98 14.41 12.57
CA MET A 52 -0.23 13.46 13.39
C MET A 52 0.25 12.25 12.59
N HIS A 53 -0.50 11.86 11.57
CA HIS A 53 -0.30 10.61 10.82
C HIS A 53 -0.56 10.84 9.33
N TYR A 54 -0.12 9.93 8.47
CA TYR A 54 -0.61 9.91 7.09
C TYR A 54 -2.13 9.66 7.09
N ALA A 55 -2.86 10.38 6.24
CA ALA A 55 -4.31 10.24 6.14
C ALA A 55 -4.69 9.20 5.10
N ARG A 56 -5.56 8.25 5.49
CA ARG A 56 -6.13 7.25 4.57
C ARG A 56 -7.57 7.64 4.23
N HIS A 57 -7.88 7.73 2.96
CA HIS A 57 -9.22 8.04 2.47
C HIS A 57 -9.72 6.87 1.62
N ARG A 58 -10.80 6.25 2.05
CA ARG A 58 -11.41 5.11 1.34
C ARG A 58 -12.01 5.58 0.02
N LEU A 59 -11.58 4.99 -1.09
CA LEU A 59 -12.17 5.19 -2.42
C LEU A 59 -13.11 4.03 -2.76
N HIS A 60 -12.74 2.81 -2.38
CA HIS A 60 -13.54 1.61 -2.61
C HIS A 60 -13.16 0.51 -1.62
N VAL A 61 -14.18 -0.22 -1.15
CA VAL A 61 -14.02 -1.52 -0.47
C VAL A 61 -15.13 -2.42 -0.99
N ALA A 62 -14.76 -3.59 -1.49
CA ALA A 62 -15.73 -4.58 -1.93
C ALA A 62 -16.58 -5.07 -0.74
N SER A 63 -17.86 -5.34 -0.97
CA SER A 63 -18.82 -5.71 0.08
C SER A 63 -18.46 -7.00 0.82
N ASP A 64 -17.74 -7.90 0.16
CA ASP A 64 -17.22 -9.16 0.72
C ASP A 64 -15.83 -8.99 1.39
N GLY A 65 -15.27 -7.78 1.37
CA GLY A 65 -13.94 -7.49 1.91
C GLY A 65 -12.77 -8.03 1.08
N SER A 66 -13.01 -8.53 -0.12
CA SER A 66 -11.97 -9.11 -0.99
C SER A 66 -11.00 -8.10 -1.59
N LEU A 67 -11.40 -6.84 -1.70
CA LEU A 67 -10.64 -5.79 -2.38
C LEU A 67 -10.78 -4.45 -1.64
N SER A 68 -9.71 -3.64 -1.64
CA SER A 68 -9.78 -2.27 -1.14
C SER A 68 -8.86 -1.31 -1.89
N LEU A 69 -9.32 -0.06 -2.06
CA LEU A 69 -8.58 1.04 -2.70
C LEU A 69 -8.67 2.29 -1.82
N PHE A 70 -7.50 2.85 -1.50
CA PHE A 70 -7.38 4.06 -0.69
C PHE A 70 -6.59 5.13 -1.43
N ALA A 71 -6.96 6.40 -1.23
CA ALA A 71 -6.07 7.53 -1.44
C ALA A 71 -5.35 7.81 -0.12
N ILE A 72 -4.03 7.93 -0.16
CA ILE A 72 -3.23 8.23 1.03
C ILE A 72 -2.51 9.55 0.84
N VAL A 73 -2.70 10.45 1.83
CA VAL A 73 -2.06 11.77 1.89
C VAL A 73 -0.95 11.71 2.92
N TRP A 74 0.22 12.12 2.51
CA TRP A 74 1.44 12.12 3.34
C TRP A 74 1.96 13.55 3.49
N GLN A 75 2.18 13.98 4.71
CA GLN A 75 2.93 15.20 4.99
C GLN A 75 4.42 14.90 5.15
N PRO A 76 5.31 15.89 4.95
CA PRO A 76 6.74 15.73 5.27
C PRO A 76 6.95 15.18 6.68
N GLY A 77 7.84 14.21 6.82
CA GLY A 77 8.14 13.54 8.08
C GLY A 77 7.23 12.36 8.45
N GLN A 78 6.14 12.14 7.70
CA GLN A 78 5.22 11.03 7.99
C GLN A 78 5.69 9.72 7.36
N TRP A 79 5.70 8.65 8.17
CA TRP A 79 6.11 7.30 7.79
C TRP A 79 5.17 6.26 8.38
N THR A 80 5.01 5.13 7.70
CA THR A 80 4.47 3.93 8.33
C THR A 80 5.49 3.33 9.28
N PRO A 81 5.07 2.55 10.29
CA PRO A 81 5.98 1.58 10.91
C PRO A 81 6.48 0.58 9.85
N VAL A 82 7.48 -0.24 10.19
CA VAL A 82 7.82 -1.41 9.38
C VAL A 82 6.67 -2.42 9.49
N HIS A 83 6.09 -2.82 8.37
CA HIS A 83 4.88 -3.64 8.33
C HIS A 83 4.82 -4.57 7.12
N ASP A 84 3.95 -5.56 7.19
CA ASP A 84 3.52 -6.41 6.08
C ASP A 84 2.07 -6.09 5.67
N HIS A 85 1.53 -6.89 4.76
CA HIS A 85 0.15 -6.70 4.29
C HIS A 85 -0.68 -7.99 4.38
N GLY A 86 -0.04 -9.17 4.41
CA GLY A 86 -0.72 -10.46 4.27
C GLY A 86 -1.59 -10.55 3.01
N SER A 87 -1.27 -9.73 2.00
CA SER A 87 -2.03 -9.58 0.76
C SER A 87 -1.11 -9.10 -0.36
N TRP A 88 -1.52 -9.33 -1.60
CA TRP A 88 -0.94 -8.63 -2.73
C TRP A 88 -1.47 -7.19 -2.80
N GLY A 89 -0.71 -6.32 -3.46
CA GLY A 89 -1.13 -4.94 -3.64
C GLY A 89 -0.40 -4.23 -4.78
N VAL A 90 -0.95 -3.08 -5.16
CA VAL A 90 -0.40 -2.18 -6.17
C VAL A 90 -0.48 -0.75 -5.65
N VAL A 91 0.62 -0.05 -5.67
CA VAL A 91 0.73 1.35 -5.23
C VAL A 91 1.10 2.23 -6.42
N GLY A 92 0.37 3.33 -6.58
CA GLY A 92 0.66 4.32 -7.61
C GLY A 92 0.77 5.73 -7.02
N VAL A 93 1.68 6.55 -7.54
CA VAL A 93 1.91 7.92 -7.05
C VAL A 93 1.24 8.93 -7.96
N VAL A 94 0.32 9.72 -7.39
CA VAL A 94 -0.41 10.81 -8.07
C VAL A 94 0.38 12.12 -7.99
N GLU A 95 0.94 12.44 -6.82
CA GLU A 95 1.66 13.69 -6.56
C GLU A 95 2.86 13.45 -5.65
N GLY A 96 3.96 14.17 -5.90
CA GLY A 96 5.17 14.15 -5.09
C GLY A 96 6.08 12.95 -5.34
N VAL A 97 6.89 12.59 -4.35
CA VAL A 97 7.81 11.44 -4.40
C VAL A 97 7.69 10.67 -3.10
N LEU A 98 7.14 9.47 -3.17
CA LEU A 98 7.02 8.53 -2.07
C LEU A 98 8.33 7.74 -1.94
N GLU A 99 8.82 7.55 -0.71
CA GLU A 99 9.97 6.71 -0.44
C GLU A 99 9.53 5.40 0.22
N GLU A 100 10.03 4.29 -0.31
CA GLU A 100 9.82 2.96 0.23
C GLU A 100 11.15 2.35 0.65
N ARG A 101 11.21 1.76 1.85
CA ARG A 101 12.36 1.07 2.41
C ARG A 101 11.98 -0.37 2.68
N ASN A 102 12.59 -1.28 1.94
CA ASN A 102 12.30 -2.70 2.04
C ASN A 102 13.12 -3.39 3.13
N TYR A 103 12.54 -4.43 3.71
CA TYR A 103 13.16 -5.32 4.68
C TYR A 103 13.01 -6.77 4.25
N MET A 104 13.98 -7.60 4.60
CA MET A 104 13.98 -9.04 4.31
C MET A 104 14.26 -9.81 5.58
N ALA A 105 13.49 -10.87 5.80
CA ALA A 105 13.78 -11.82 6.86
C ALA A 105 15.10 -12.55 6.57
N SER A 106 16.02 -12.56 7.55
CA SER A 106 17.33 -13.20 7.38
C SER A 106 17.25 -14.73 7.41
N ASP A 107 16.23 -15.28 8.06
CA ASP A 107 16.08 -16.70 8.32
C ASP A 107 14.98 -17.35 7.46
N GLY A 108 14.59 -16.69 6.36
CA GLY A 108 13.52 -17.16 5.48
C GLY A 108 12.12 -16.79 6.00
N GLU A 109 11.20 -17.74 5.96
CA GLU A 109 9.81 -17.50 6.35
C GLU A 109 9.64 -17.16 7.84
N ILE A 110 8.85 -16.13 8.15
CA ILE A 110 8.55 -15.73 9.53
C ILE A 110 7.42 -16.61 10.10
N ARG A 111 7.78 -17.50 11.03
CA ARG A 111 6.86 -18.49 11.63
C ARG A 111 6.44 -18.17 13.06
N SER A 112 7.01 -17.11 13.66
CA SER A 112 6.78 -16.71 15.05
C SER A 112 6.70 -15.21 15.16
N ASP A 113 6.07 -14.70 16.23
CA ASP A 113 5.99 -13.26 16.51
C ASP A 113 7.21 -12.72 17.27
N SER A 114 8.20 -13.56 17.53
CA SER A 114 9.47 -13.20 18.18
C SER A 114 10.65 -13.93 17.56
N GLY A 115 11.88 -13.42 17.85
CA GLY A 115 13.11 -13.95 17.27
C GLY A 115 13.28 -13.59 15.79
N ILE A 116 12.56 -12.59 15.31
CA ILE A 116 12.56 -12.15 13.91
C ILE A 116 13.81 -11.31 13.66
N ARG A 117 14.58 -11.69 12.65
CA ARG A 117 15.73 -10.91 12.19
C ARG A 117 15.47 -10.32 10.81
N LEU A 118 15.24 -9.01 10.79
CA LEU A 118 15.06 -8.27 9.53
C LEU A 118 16.36 -7.55 9.15
N LYS A 119 16.76 -7.71 7.90
CA LYS A 119 17.81 -6.89 7.25
C LYS A 119 17.16 -5.83 6.40
N ARG A 120 17.65 -4.60 6.49
CA ARG A 120 17.26 -3.54 5.58
C ARG A 120 17.74 -3.89 4.17
N GLY A 121 16.82 -3.88 3.22
CA GLY A 121 17.07 -4.03 1.80
C GLY A 121 17.29 -2.67 1.12
N GLY A 122 16.83 -2.55 -0.12
CA GLY A 122 16.92 -1.32 -0.89
C GLY A 122 15.96 -0.22 -0.44
N THR A 123 16.20 0.99 -0.97
CA THR A 123 15.27 2.12 -0.93
C THR A 123 14.82 2.39 -2.36
N ILE A 124 13.52 2.55 -2.55
CA ILE A 124 12.89 2.88 -3.82
C ILE A 124 12.28 4.27 -3.71
N LEU A 125 12.48 5.11 -4.73
CA LEU A 125 11.84 6.40 -4.87
C LEU A 125 10.79 6.33 -5.98
N LEU A 126 9.54 6.52 -5.60
CA LEU A 126 8.40 6.48 -6.51
C LEU A 126 7.95 7.90 -6.80
N GLY A 127 8.23 8.38 -8.01
CA GLY A 127 7.79 9.69 -8.50
C GLY A 127 6.37 9.63 -9.06
N VAL A 128 5.86 10.79 -9.49
CA VAL A 128 4.54 10.90 -10.14
C VAL A 128 4.42 9.96 -11.33
N GLY A 129 3.34 9.20 -11.39
CA GLY A 129 3.09 8.19 -12.43
C GLY A 129 3.78 6.85 -12.19
N SER A 130 4.69 6.75 -11.20
CA SER A 130 5.30 5.45 -10.84
C SER A 130 4.29 4.53 -10.21
N VAL A 131 4.40 3.24 -10.56
CA VAL A 131 3.63 2.14 -9.98
C VAL A 131 4.60 1.09 -9.44
N THR A 132 4.34 0.59 -8.25
CA THR A 132 4.99 -0.59 -7.67
C THR A 132 3.95 -1.61 -7.26
N SER A 133 4.36 -2.87 -7.14
CA SER A 133 3.47 -3.94 -6.74
C SER A 133 4.20 -4.94 -5.85
N PHE A 134 3.44 -5.69 -5.08
CA PHE A 134 3.96 -6.70 -4.16
C PHE A 134 2.99 -7.86 -4.00
N VAL A 135 3.53 -8.97 -3.54
CA VAL A 135 2.80 -10.22 -3.27
C VAL A 135 2.98 -10.63 -1.82
N PRO A 136 2.07 -11.45 -1.24
CA PRO A 136 2.16 -11.83 0.17
C PRO A 136 3.20 -12.92 0.47
N ASN A 137 3.77 -13.54 -0.54
CA ASN A 137 4.72 -14.63 -0.36
C ASN A 137 5.91 -14.53 -1.35
N PRO A 138 7.15 -14.30 -0.86
CA PRO A 138 7.46 -14.00 0.53
C PRO A 138 6.82 -12.68 0.98
N ASP A 139 6.53 -12.54 2.28
CA ASP A 139 5.89 -11.32 2.79
C ASP A 139 6.69 -10.08 2.40
N HIS A 140 6.01 -9.14 1.76
CA HIS A 140 6.56 -7.83 1.46
C HIS A 140 6.58 -6.97 2.73
N ILE A 141 7.75 -6.91 3.36
CA ILE A 141 7.95 -6.14 4.58
C ILE A 141 8.63 -4.82 4.23
N HIS A 142 7.98 -3.73 4.54
CA HIS A 142 8.51 -2.40 4.23
C HIS A 142 8.08 -1.33 5.25
N MET A 143 8.68 -0.17 5.13
CA MET A 143 8.12 1.10 5.58
C MET A 143 8.07 2.06 4.40
N THR A 144 7.04 2.89 4.35
CA THR A 144 6.88 3.91 3.32
C THR A 144 6.51 5.24 3.93
N GLY A 145 6.90 6.33 3.26
CA GLY A 145 6.64 7.66 3.77
C GLY A 145 7.33 8.77 2.99
N VAL A 146 7.37 9.94 3.61
CA VAL A 146 7.92 11.16 3.00
C VAL A 146 8.94 11.78 3.96
N PRO A 147 10.22 11.90 3.58
CA PRO A 147 11.20 12.63 4.37
C PRO A 147 10.80 14.10 4.62
N GLU A 148 11.23 14.67 5.76
CA GLU A 148 10.92 16.07 6.14
C GLU A 148 11.32 17.10 5.08
N THR A 149 12.35 16.79 4.28
CA THR A 149 12.89 17.70 3.26
C THR A 149 12.11 17.67 1.94
N ARG A 150 11.08 16.83 1.82
CA ARG A 150 10.30 16.67 0.58
C ARG A 150 8.92 17.32 0.67
N LYS A 151 8.26 17.48 -0.48
CA LYS A 151 6.88 17.97 -0.57
C LYS A 151 5.89 16.89 -0.16
N PRO A 152 4.65 17.26 0.23
CA PRO A 152 3.57 16.31 0.46
C PRO A 152 3.35 15.38 -0.74
N VAL A 153 2.83 14.19 -0.47
CA VAL A 153 2.55 13.16 -1.46
C VAL A 153 1.09 12.75 -1.41
N LEU A 154 0.53 12.46 -2.58
CA LEU A 154 -0.73 11.75 -2.75
C LEU A 154 -0.45 10.47 -3.53
N SER A 155 -0.87 9.34 -2.96
CA SER A 155 -0.72 8.01 -3.57
C SER A 155 -2.01 7.20 -3.53
N LEU A 156 -2.17 6.27 -4.47
CA LEU A 156 -3.27 5.29 -4.50
C LEU A 156 -2.72 3.94 -4.07
N HIS A 157 -3.39 3.31 -3.11
CA HIS A 157 -3.01 2.01 -2.57
C HIS A 157 -4.15 1.02 -2.75
N LEU A 158 -3.89 -0.01 -3.52
CA LEU A 158 -4.82 -1.08 -3.84
C LEU A 158 -4.34 -2.38 -3.18
N TYR A 159 -5.26 -3.12 -2.57
CA TYR A 159 -4.98 -4.37 -1.89
C TYR A 159 -5.98 -5.46 -2.28
N GLY A 160 -5.50 -6.70 -2.30
CA GLY A 160 -6.29 -7.90 -2.53
C GLY A 160 -7.09 -8.36 -1.31
N ARG A 161 -7.41 -7.45 -0.41
CA ARG A 161 -8.33 -7.62 0.73
C ARG A 161 -8.70 -6.27 1.32
N ASN A 162 -9.66 -6.24 2.24
CA ASN A 162 -9.86 -5.06 3.09
C ASN A 162 -8.67 -4.92 4.04
N MET A 163 -7.88 -3.83 3.86
CA MET A 163 -6.66 -3.54 4.65
C MET A 163 -7.00 -2.91 5.99
N ASN A 164 -7.66 -3.66 6.87
CA ASN A 164 -8.00 -3.27 8.23
C ASN A 164 -7.11 -3.92 9.31
N SER A 165 -6.21 -4.81 8.93
CA SER A 165 -5.25 -5.46 9.85
C SER A 165 -3.95 -5.80 9.12
N PHE A 166 -2.82 -5.72 9.83
CA PHE A 166 -1.49 -6.08 9.32
C PHE A 166 -0.52 -6.23 10.49
N HIS A 167 0.62 -6.90 10.27
CA HIS A 167 1.66 -6.95 11.29
C HIS A 167 2.54 -5.72 11.23
N VAL A 168 2.87 -5.22 12.42
CA VAL A 168 3.90 -4.19 12.62
C VAL A 168 5.09 -4.82 13.31
N TYR A 169 6.28 -4.56 12.81
CA TYR A 169 7.54 -5.13 13.25
C TYR A 169 8.33 -4.14 14.10
N ASP A 170 8.77 -4.58 15.26
CA ASP A 170 9.84 -3.95 16.03
C ASP A 170 11.18 -4.58 15.60
N VAL A 171 11.87 -3.90 14.71
CA VAL A 171 13.14 -4.41 14.13
C VAL A 171 14.24 -4.51 15.19
N ALA A 172 14.25 -3.62 16.17
CA ALA A 172 15.27 -3.60 17.24
C ALA A 172 15.11 -4.78 18.19
N HIS A 173 13.89 -5.13 18.54
CA HIS A 173 13.58 -6.23 19.47
C HIS A 173 13.28 -7.55 18.78
N GLY A 174 13.22 -7.56 17.45
CA GLY A 174 12.94 -8.77 16.67
C GLY A 174 11.55 -9.37 16.94
N THR A 175 10.54 -8.51 17.07
CA THR A 175 9.16 -8.93 17.33
C THR A 175 8.20 -8.32 16.31
N ARG A 176 7.02 -8.93 16.16
CA ARG A 176 5.90 -8.35 15.43
C ARG A 176 4.62 -8.45 16.25
N LYS A 177 3.67 -7.60 15.94
CA LYS A 177 2.31 -7.65 16.50
C LYS A 177 1.28 -7.38 15.40
N LEU A 178 0.14 -8.07 15.49
CA LEU A 178 -1.01 -7.77 14.65
C LEU A 178 -1.66 -6.46 15.13
N VAL A 179 -1.80 -5.51 14.23
CA VAL A 179 -2.53 -4.26 14.44
C VAL A 179 -3.86 -4.34 13.70
N GLN A 180 -4.93 -3.95 14.37
CA GLN A 180 -6.25 -3.79 13.77
C GLN A 180 -6.58 -2.30 13.71
N LEU A 181 -6.93 -1.82 12.53
CA LEU A 181 -7.39 -0.44 12.34
C LEU A 181 -8.89 -0.35 12.65
N PRO A 182 -9.35 0.78 13.20
CA PRO A 182 -10.78 1.03 13.33
C PRO A 182 -11.48 0.90 11.97
N GLN A 183 -12.70 0.38 11.96
CA GLN A 183 -13.51 0.45 10.75
C GLN A 183 -13.77 1.93 10.44
N GLU A 184 -13.29 2.37 9.30
CA GLU A 184 -13.61 3.70 8.79
C GLU A 184 -15.10 3.73 8.45
N SER A 185 -15.84 4.59 9.14
CA SER A 185 -17.28 4.81 8.94
C SER A 185 -17.58 5.50 7.61
#